data_92c49112c9bc2f8fff538b4e213abd8b
#
_entry.id   92c49112c9bc2f8fff538b4e213abd8b
#
_cell.length_a   1.000
_cell.length_b   1.000
_cell.length_c   1.000
_cell.angle_alpha   90.00
_cell.angle_beta   90.00
_cell.angle_gamma   90.00
#
_symmetry.space_group_name_H-M   'P 1'
#
loop_
_entity.id
_entity.type
_entity.pdbx_description
1 polymer ?
#
loop_
_entity_poly.entity_id
_entity_poly.type
_entity_poly.pdbx_seq_one_letter_code
_entity_poly.pdbx_strand_id
1 'polypeptide(L)'
;MKLTVGDLVKRFELVVDGNTTLSIDNLAPLNLAKSTDLAFLSNATYRQQALQTGAGALLVSESDAQWLRAEGLKTSTCLLIAKNPYAVFARVAQIFYPRENLNPTIDTSSVVSVTAQIDPSAHIGPLCRIGANVKIGPGVTLVSGVSVGDDVTIGAHSYLYPNVSIYSACHIGQRNIIHSGAVIGADGFGFAPDLAHEEWVKIPQVGGVRLGDDVEIGANTCIDRGAMADTVIGDGCKIDNLVQIAHNVQIGRLTVIAGLTAIAGSTEIGSFCMIGGASSIAGHLKIADRTTISGGTTVIGSIQESGQQITSIFPMMPHRDWEKNAAILRSLDKMRKQIKELEKKLNQLPSGSQHE
;
A
#
# COMPACT_ATOMS: atom_id res chain seq x y z
N MET A 1 23.94 -4.39 -15.33
CA MET A 1 24.65 -5.28 -14.36
C MET A 1 24.50 -6.70 -14.87
N LYS A 2 25.52 -7.58 -14.73
CA LYS A 2 25.42 -8.99 -15.13
C LYS A 2 25.62 -9.84 -13.89
N LEU A 3 24.71 -10.80 -13.66
CA LEU A 3 24.81 -11.77 -12.59
C LEU A 3 24.68 -13.17 -13.17
N THR A 4 25.41 -14.11 -12.63
CA THR A 4 25.19 -15.52 -13.01
C THR A 4 24.03 -16.11 -12.20
N VAL A 5 23.40 -17.15 -12.72
CA VAL A 5 22.43 -17.93 -11.96
C VAL A 5 23.06 -18.40 -10.64
N GLY A 6 24.34 -18.78 -10.63
CA GLY A 6 25.07 -19.19 -9.42
C GLY A 6 25.18 -18.07 -8.37
N ASP A 7 25.31 -16.81 -8.80
CA ASP A 7 25.30 -15.66 -7.86
C ASP A 7 23.94 -15.48 -7.21
N LEU A 8 22.85 -15.63 -7.97
CA LEU A 8 21.49 -15.56 -7.45
C LEU A 8 21.20 -16.71 -6.49
N VAL A 9 21.62 -17.93 -6.83
CA VAL A 9 21.48 -19.13 -5.96
C VAL A 9 22.13 -18.91 -4.61
N LYS A 10 23.38 -18.44 -4.59
CA LYS A 10 24.12 -18.16 -3.36
C LYS A 10 23.48 -17.05 -2.53
N ARG A 11 23.06 -15.97 -3.21
CA ARG A 11 22.55 -14.78 -2.52
C ARG A 11 21.17 -14.97 -1.89
N PHE A 12 20.34 -15.80 -2.50
CA PHE A 12 18.95 -16.01 -2.08
C PHE A 12 18.68 -17.44 -1.58
N GLU A 13 19.71 -18.26 -1.40
CA GLU A 13 19.63 -19.64 -0.92
C GLU A 13 18.62 -20.49 -1.71
N LEU A 14 18.71 -20.40 -3.06
CA LEU A 14 17.77 -21.06 -3.96
C LEU A 14 18.23 -22.49 -4.28
N VAL A 15 17.26 -23.36 -4.55
CA VAL A 15 17.52 -24.64 -5.20
C VAL A 15 17.55 -24.39 -6.71
N VAL A 16 18.46 -25.03 -7.43
CA VAL A 16 18.65 -24.84 -8.87
C VAL A 16 18.52 -26.16 -9.62
N ASP A 17 17.79 -26.13 -10.73
CA ASP A 17 17.76 -27.19 -11.73
C ASP A 17 18.16 -26.59 -13.07
N GLY A 18 19.43 -26.79 -13.47
CA GLY A 18 19.99 -26.28 -14.71
C GLY A 18 21.38 -25.65 -14.58
N ASN A 19 21.76 -24.83 -15.56
CA ASN A 19 23.09 -24.27 -15.70
C ASN A 19 23.32 -23.06 -14.77
N THR A 20 24.17 -23.22 -13.76
CA THR A 20 24.54 -22.15 -12.81
C THR A 20 25.48 -21.10 -13.40
N THR A 21 26.14 -21.38 -14.52
CA THR A 21 27.05 -20.42 -15.18
C THR A 21 26.34 -19.48 -16.15
N LEU A 22 25.04 -19.69 -16.38
CA LEU A 22 24.21 -18.84 -17.22
C LEU A 22 24.24 -17.38 -16.72
N SER A 23 24.58 -16.45 -17.62
CA SER A 23 24.53 -15.02 -17.32
C SER A 23 23.11 -14.49 -17.49
N ILE A 24 22.64 -13.75 -16.50
CA ILE A 24 21.39 -13.01 -16.53
C ILE A 24 21.72 -11.53 -16.69
N ASP A 25 21.23 -10.95 -17.76
CA ASP A 25 21.48 -9.56 -18.12
C ASP A 25 20.28 -8.65 -17.85
N ASN A 26 19.06 -9.25 -17.76
CA ASN A 26 17.83 -8.49 -17.63
C ASN A 26 16.71 -9.31 -16.97
N LEU A 27 15.62 -8.64 -16.58
CA LEU A 27 14.38 -9.25 -16.14
C LEU A 27 13.29 -8.98 -17.17
N ALA A 28 12.48 -9.99 -17.47
CA ALA A 28 11.43 -9.85 -18.48
C ALA A 28 10.15 -10.63 -18.13
N PRO A 29 8.98 -10.19 -18.64
CA PRO A 29 7.77 -10.99 -18.59
C PRO A 29 7.92 -12.31 -19.35
N LEU A 30 7.19 -13.36 -18.95
CA LEU A 30 7.27 -14.70 -19.52
C LEU A 30 7.22 -14.73 -21.06
N ASN A 31 6.34 -13.93 -21.65
CA ASN A 31 6.10 -13.89 -23.11
C ASN A 31 7.10 -13.05 -23.91
N LEU A 32 7.93 -12.25 -23.24
CA LEU A 32 8.91 -11.38 -23.89
C LEU A 32 10.36 -11.76 -23.57
N ALA A 33 10.53 -12.69 -22.63
CA ALA A 33 11.84 -13.08 -22.13
C ALA A 33 12.69 -13.79 -23.20
N LYS A 34 14.00 -13.49 -23.18
CA LYS A 34 15.04 -14.06 -24.03
C LYS A 34 15.99 -14.95 -23.21
N SER A 35 16.88 -15.64 -23.90
CA SER A 35 17.81 -16.61 -23.29
C SER A 35 18.77 -16.04 -22.23
N THR A 36 18.90 -14.73 -22.12
CA THR A 36 19.69 -14.06 -21.07
C THR A 36 18.82 -13.38 -20.01
N ASP A 37 17.50 -13.57 -20.07
CA ASP A 37 16.58 -12.93 -19.12
C ASP A 37 16.16 -13.90 -18.04
N LEU A 38 15.91 -13.35 -16.85
CA LEU A 38 15.20 -14.01 -15.76
C LEU A 38 13.72 -13.61 -15.82
N ALA A 39 12.84 -14.60 -15.84
CA ALA A 39 11.41 -14.42 -15.64
C ALA A 39 10.95 -15.11 -14.33
N PHE A 40 9.69 -14.99 -13.97
CA PHE A 40 9.12 -15.65 -12.79
C PHE A 40 7.73 -16.16 -13.04
N LEU A 41 7.34 -17.20 -12.29
CA LEU A 41 5.99 -17.76 -12.25
C LEU A 41 5.52 -17.79 -10.79
N SER A 42 4.48 -17.03 -10.47
CA SER A 42 3.87 -16.99 -9.12
C SER A 42 2.39 -17.34 -9.11
N ASN A 43 1.78 -17.49 -10.29
CA ASN A 43 0.36 -17.81 -10.43
C ASN A 43 0.18 -18.94 -11.46
N ALA A 44 -0.50 -20.01 -11.06
CA ALA A 44 -0.75 -21.19 -11.89
C ALA A 44 -1.45 -20.87 -13.22
N THR A 45 -2.22 -19.79 -13.29
CA THR A 45 -2.88 -19.33 -14.54
C THR A 45 -1.89 -19.09 -15.68
N TYR A 46 -0.63 -18.72 -15.36
CA TYR A 46 0.42 -18.45 -16.34
C TYR A 46 1.32 -19.65 -16.66
N ARG A 47 1.03 -20.85 -16.17
CA ARG A 47 1.83 -22.06 -16.40
C ARG A 47 2.05 -22.37 -17.86
N GLN A 48 1.00 -22.25 -18.69
CA GLN A 48 1.11 -22.49 -20.14
C GLN A 48 2.03 -21.47 -20.82
N GLN A 49 1.98 -20.23 -20.37
CA GLN A 49 2.89 -19.20 -20.87
C GLN A 49 4.34 -19.45 -20.44
N ALA A 50 4.53 -19.98 -19.23
CA ALA A 50 5.86 -20.35 -18.74
C ALA A 50 6.49 -21.51 -19.51
N LEU A 51 5.71 -22.50 -19.99
CA LEU A 51 6.18 -23.58 -20.87
C LEU A 51 6.73 -23.08 -22.20
N GLN A 52 6.19 -21.99 -22.72
CA GLN A 52 6.55 -21.41 -24.00
C GLN A 52 7.59 -20.28 -23.87
N THR A 53 8.05 -19.98 -22.66
CA THR A 53 8.98 -18.86 -22.43
C THR A 53 10.30 -19.06 -23.16
N GLY A 54 10.87 -17.95 -23.62
CA GLY A 54 12.25 -17.88 -24.10
C GLY A 54 13.28 -17.58 -23.03
N ALA A 55 12.85 -17.46 -21.75
CA ALA A 55 13.74 -17.11 -20.64
C ALA A 55 14.87 -18.12 -20.46
N GLY A 56 16.08 -17.62 -20.20
CA GLY A 56 17.22 -18.46 -19.83
C GLY A 56 17.09 -19.01 -18.43
N ALA A 57 16.48 -18.25 -17.51
CA ALA A 57 16.18 -18.69 -16.17
C ALA A 57 14.73 -18.33 -15.76
N LEU A 58 14.11 -19.19 -14.96
CA LEU A 58 12.75 -19.01 -14.49
C LEU A 58 12.68 -19.25 -12.98
N LEU A 59 12.24 -18.24 -12.25
CA LEU A 59 12.04 -18.31 -10.81
C LEU A 59 10.64 -18.87 -10.51
N VAL A 60 10.57 -19.98 -9.79
CA VAL A 60 9.34 -20.77 -9.60
C VAL A 60 9.21 -21.33 -8.18
N SER A 61 8.00 -21.78 -7.82
CA SER A 61 7.79 -22.65 -6.66
C SER A 61 8.22 -24.10 -6.96
N GLU A 62 8.44 -24.91 -5.92
CA GLU A 62 8.75 -26.34 -6.07
C GLU A 62 7.69 -27.09 -6.90
N SER A 63 6.40 -26.84 -6.61
CA SER A 63 5.29 -27.47 -7.33
C SER A 63 5.21 -27.03 -8.80
N ASP A 64 5.53 -25.78 -9.10
CA ASP A 64 5.57 -25.30 -10.48
C ASP A 64 6.79 -25.85 -11.23
N ALA A 65 7.94 -26.00 -10.57
CA ALA A 65 9.12 -26.61 -11.17
C ALA A 65 8.84 -28.05 -11.61
N GLN A 66 8.28 -28.86 -10.72
CA GLN A 66 7.91 -30.24 -11.01
C GLN A 66 6.91 -30.32 -12.16
N TRP A 67 5.87 -29.50 -12.15
CA TRP A 67 4.87 -29.45 -13.22
C TRP A 67 5.48 -29.05 -14.56
N LEU A 68 6.28 -27.99 -14.60
CA LEU A 68 6.94 -27.52 -15.83
C LEU A 68 7.85 -28.57 -16.45
N ARG A 69 8.62 -29.33 -15.66
CA ARG A 69 9.46 -30.41 -16.15
C ARG A 69 8.67 -31.58 -16.70
N ALA A 70 7.57 -31.96 -16.01
CA ALA A 70 6.68 -33.03 -16.47
C ALA A 70 5.99 -32.69 -17.79
N GLU A 71 5.61 -31.41 -17.99
CA GLU A 71 4.98 -30.92 -19.22
C GLU A 71 5.99 -30.58 -20.35
N GLY A 72 7.28 -30.85 -20.14
CA GLY A 72 8.30 -30.73 -21.19
C GLY A 72 8.92 -29.36 -21.36
N LEU A 73 9.02 -28.55 -20.29
CA LEU A 73 9.80 -27.31 -20.34
C LEU A 73 11.23 -27.62 -20.83
N LYS A 74 11.74 -26.82 -21.75
CA LYS A 74 13.07 -26.98 -22.32
C LYS A 74 14.14 -27.08 -21.23
N THR A 75 15.02 -28.06 -21.35
CA THR A 75 16.15 -28.28 -20.41
C THR A 75 17.17 -27.13 -20.44
N SER A 76 17.17 -26.32 -21.51
CA SER A 76 17.98 -25.10 -21.60
C SER A 76 17.51 -23.97 -20.67
N THR A 77 16.25 -23.99 -20.23
CA THR A 77 15.74 -23.04 -19.25
C THR A 77 16.10 -23.52 -17.84
N CYS A 78 16.88 -22.73 -17.13
CA CYS A 78 17.30 -23.00 -15.76
C CYS A 78 16.17 -22.64 -14.78
N LEU A 79 15.80 -23.56 -13.90
CA LEU A 79 14.80 -23.29 -12.86
C LEU A 79 15.50 -22.87 -11.56
N LEU A 80 15.08 -21.74 -11.02
CA LEU A 80 15.43 -21.22 -9.71
C LEU A 80 14.25 -21.43 -8.77
N ILE A 81 14.37 -22.34 -7.82
CA ILE A 81 13.26 -22.80 -7.01
C ILE A 81 13.29 -22.07 -5.66
N ALA A 82 12.20 -21.41 -5.30
CA ALA A 82 12.03 -20.64 -4.08
C ALA A 82 10.70 -20.93 -3.39
N LYS A 83 10.66 -20.79 -2.05
CA LYS A 83 9.39 -20.86 -1.31
C LYS A 83 8.42 -19.72 -1.69
N ASN A 84 8.96 -18.55 -1.97
CA ASN A 84 8.20 -17.40 -2.44
C ASN A 84 8.90 -16.76 -3.66
N PRO A 85 8.63 -17.26 -4.89
CA PRO A 85 9.27 -16.77 -6.11
C PRO A 85 9.06 -15.28 -6.33
N TYR A 86 7.87 -14.76 -6.01
CA TYR A 86 7.53 -13.36 -6.22
C TYR A 86 8.36 -12.42 -5.33
N ALA A 87 8.55 -12.76 -4.05
CA ALA A 87 9.39 -11.97 -3.16
C ALA A 87 10.87 -12.01 -3.56
N VAL A 88 11.37 -13.17 -4.02
CA VAL A 88 12.74 -13.28 -4.52
C VAL A 88 12.90 -12.46 -5.80
N PHE A 89 11.95 -12.55 -6.74
CA PHE A 89 11.98 -11.75 -7.97
C PHE A 89 12.03 -10.24 -7.66
N ALA A 90 11.22 -9.76 -6.72
CA ALA A 90 11.23 -8.36 -6.31
C ALA A 90 12.61 -7.93 -5.77
N ARG A 91 13.26 -8.77 -4.96
CA ARG A 91 14.62 -8.50 -4.45
C ARG A 91 15.68 -8.53 -5.57
N VAL A 92 15.55 -9.44 -6.51
CA VAL A 92 16.44 -9.48 -7.71
C VAL A 92 16.24 -8.22 -8.54
N ALA A 93 14.98 -7.79 -8.73
CA ALA A 93 14.67 -6.57 -9.47
C ALA A 93 15.34 -5.33 -8.85
N GLN A 94 15.36 -5.21 -7.52
CA GLN A 94 16.06 -4.13 -6.83
C GLN A 94 17.57 -4.10 -7.09
N ILE A 95 18.17 -5.27 -7.38
CA ILE A 95 19.60 -5.35 -7.73
C ILE A 95 19.83 -4.89 -9.17
N PHE A 96 18.96 -5.31 -10.11
CA PHE A 96 19.08 -4.93 -11.53
C PHE A 96 18.71 -3.48 -11.77
N TYR A 97 17.74 -2.97 -11.05
CA TYR A 97 17.20 -1.61 -11.17
C TYR A 97 17.30 -0.86 -9.83
N PRO A 98 18.54 -0.60 -9.35
CA PRO A 98 18.72 0.18 -8.14
C PRO A 98 18.17 1.58 -8.36
N ARG A 99 17.66 2.18 -7.27
CA ARG A 99 17.32 3.61 -7.31
C ARG A 99 18.57 4.42 -7.60
N GLU A 100 18.40 5.50 -8.36
CA GLU A 100 19.49 6.43 -8.64
C GLU A 100 20.07 6.98 -7.35
N ASN A 101 21.38 6.84 -7.20
CA ASN A 101 22.11 7.38 -6.08
C ASN A 101 22.69 8.72 -6.49
N LEU A 102 22.05 9.81 -6.08
CA LEU A 102 22.49 11.17 -6.38
C LEU A 102 23.66 11.56 -5.52
N ASN A 103 24.65 12.25 -6.12
CA ASN A 103 25.82 12.71 -5.38
C ASN A 103 25.41 13.71 -4.29
N PRO A 104 26.03 13.67 -3.11
CA PRO A 104 25.81 14.64 -2.05
C PRO A 104 26.04 16.07 -2.53
N THR A 105 25.06 16.92 -2.33
CA THR A 105 25.14 18.36 -2.68
C THR A 105 24.00 19.13 -2.04
N ILE A 106 24.17 20.45 -1.95
CA ILE A 106 23.06 21.39 -1.73
C ILE A 106 23.05 22.32 -2.93
N ASP A 107 21.99 22.22 -3.74
CA ASP A 107 21.85 23.05 -4.95
C ASP A 107 21.72 24.52 -4.58
N THR A 108 22.39 25.39 -5.33
CA THR A 108 22.44 26.83 -5.05
C THR A 108 21.10 27.55 -5.20
N SER A 109 20.14 26.96 -5.93
CA SER A 109 18.77 27.49 -6.04
C SER A 109 17.88 27.11 -4.84
N SER A 110 18.37 26.29 -3.91
CA SER A 110 17.63 25.89 -2.73
C SER A 110 17.79 26.89 -1.60
N VAL A 111 16.69 27.10 -0.86
CA VAL A 111 16.64 28.00 0.29
C VAL A 111 16.71 27.17 1.57
N VAL A 112 17.81 27.28 2.30
CA VAL A 112 18.06 26.51 3.53
C VAL A 112 18.17 27.48 4.72
N SER A 113 17.39 27.21 5.77
CA SER A 113 17.49 27.97 7.03
C SER A 113 18.88 27.79 7.66
N VAL A 114 19.41 28.86 8.25
CA VAL A 114 20.70 28.84 8.93
C VAL A 114 20.72 27.94 10.17
N THR A 115 19.57 27.60 10.72
CA THR A 115 19.43 26.67 11.87
C THR A 115 19.21 25.22 11.46
N ALA A 116 19.06 24.93 10.16
CA ALA A 116 18.91 23.57 9.67
C ALA A 116 20.22 22.77 9.82
N GLN A 117 20.09 21.51 10.19
CA GLN A 117 21.20 20.58 10.34
C GLN A 117 21.07 19.52 9.22
N ILE A 118 21.97 19.59 8.24
CA ILE A 118 21.95 18.70 7.07
C ILE A 118 23.23 17.86 7.11
N ASP A 119 23.07 16.52 7.09
CA ASP A 119 24.22 15.62 7.02
C ASP A 119 25.00 15.84 5.71
N PRO A 120 26.34 15.87 5.74
CA PRO A 120 27.17 16.09 4.55
C PRO A 120 26.97 15.08 3.41
N SER A 121 26.42 13.90 3.71
CA SER A 121 26.11 12.86 2.71
C SER A 121 24.72 13.02 2.07
N ALA A 122 23.93 14.00 2.49
CA ALA A 122 22.60 14.25 1.93
C ALA A 122 22.69 14.95 0.56
N HIS A 123 21.68 14.70 -0.28
CA HIS A 123 21.46 15.39 -1.55
C HIS A 123 20.23 16.30 -1.46
N ILE A 124 20.42 17.59 -1.61
CA ILE A 124 19.37 18.60 -1.67
C ILE A 124 19.38 19.18 -3.09
N GLY A 125 18.48 18.72 -3.92
CA GLY A 125 18.36 19.13 -5.32
C GLY A 125 17.74 20.53 -5.48
N PRO A 126 17.55 20.99 -6.72
CA PRO A 126 17.15 22.36 -7.00
C PRO A 126 15.78 22.74 -6.45
N LEU A 127 15.63 24.02 -6.15
CA LEU A 127 14.37 24.66 -5.71
C LEU A 127 13.76 24.05 -4.43
N CYS A 128 14.55 23.36 -3.61
CA CYS A 128 14.09 22.88 -2.31
C CYS A 128 14.05 24.03 -1.28
N ARG A 129 13.09 23.97 -0.35
CA ARG A 129 12.99 24.87 0.80
C ARG A 129 13.10 24.07 2.09
N ILE A 130 14.06 24.41 2.93
CA ILE A 130 14.31 23.76 4.22
C ILE A 130 14.13 24.79 5.34
N GLY A 131 13.15 24.53 6.21
CA GLY A 131 12.76 25.39 7.32
C GLY A 131 13.75 25.42 8.48
N ALA A 132 13.40 26.18 9.52
CA ALA A 132 14.19 26.30 10.73
C ALA A 132 14.23 25.01 11.53
N ASN A 133 15.38 24.72 12.18
CA ASN A 133 15.62 23.57 13.06
C ASN A 133 15.37 22.19 12.41
N VAL A 134 15.27 22.14 11.08
CA VAL A 134 15.12 20.87 10.35
C VAL A 134 16.36 20.02 10.53
N LYS A 135 16.18 18.70 10.72
CA LYS A 135 17.27 17.73 10.81
C LYS A 135 17.15 16.74 9.65
N ILE A 136 18.16 16.73 8.77
CA ILE A 136 18.25 15.82 7.62
C ILE A 136 19.39 14.85 7.87
N GLY A 137 19.05 13.56 7.96
CA GLY A 137 19.99 12.48 8.27
C GLY A 137 20.87 12.05 7.09
N PRO A 138 21.81 11.11 7.34
CA PRO A 138 22.76 10.62 6.34
C PRO A 138 22.06 10.02 5.11
N GLY A 139 22.59 10.30 3.92
CA GLY A 139 22.13 9.72 2.67
C GLY A 139 20.69 10.06 2.26
N VAL A 140 20.06 11.04 2.91
CA VAL A 140 18.75 11.54 2.51
C VAL A 140 18.84 12.22 1.15
N THR A 141 17.87 11.99 0.29
CA THR A 141 17.74 12.63 -1.02
C THR A 141 16.44 13.42 -1.12
N LEU A 142 16.54 14.71 -1.36
CA LEU A 142 15.43 15.57 -1.77
C LEU A 142 15.68 15.93 -3.25
N VAL A 143 14.83 15.40 -4.17
CA VAL A 143 15.12 15.45 -5.62
C VAL A 143 15.02 16.88 -6.15
N SER A 144 13.85 17.52 -6.07
CA SER A 144 13.68 18.92 -6.46
C SER A 144 12.34 19.48 -5.97
N GLY A 145 12.31 20.79 -5.69
CA GLY A 145 11.08 21.48 -5.30
C GLY A 145 10.44 20.92 -4.01
N VAL A 146 11.19 20.19 -3.20
CA VAL A 146 10.69 19.64 -1.93
C VAL A 146 10.61 20.78 -0.91
N SER A 147 9.46 20.92 -0.25
CA SER A 147 9.25 21.90 0.80
C SER A 147 9.20 21.22 2.16
N VAL A 148 10.10 21.59 3.06
CA VAL A 148 10.19 21.05 4.43
C VAL A 148 9.97 22.19 5.41
N GLY A 149 8.91 22.09 6.21
CA GLY A 149 8.56 23.06 7.26
C GLY A 149 9.53 23.02 8.45
N ASP A 150 9.31 23.92 9.40
CA ASP A 150 10.16 24.04 10.58
C ASP A 150 10.05 22.81 11.52
N ASP A 151 11.12 22.53 12.27
CA ASP A 151 11.18 21.47 13.29
C ASP A 151 10.93 20.04 12.75
N VAL A 152 11.08 19.81 11.43
CA VAL A 152 10.97 18.48 10.80
C VAL A 152 12.24 17.67 10.99
N THR A 153 12.09 16.37 11.21
CA THR A 153 13.19 15.42 11.18
C THR A 153 13.00 14.40 10.06
N ILE A 154 14.03 14.17 9.24
CA ILE A 154 14.05 13.18 8.17
C ILE A 154 15.18 12.20 8.43
N GLY A 155 14.83 10.93 8.67
CA GLY A 155 15.75 9.84 8.97
C GLY A 155 16.59 9.39 7.77
N ALA A 156 17.70 8.71 8.06
CA ALA A 156 18.70 8.31 7.10
C ALA A 156 18.14 7.55 5.87
N HIS A 157 18.75 7.79 4.71
CA HIS A 157 18.45 7.09 3.45
C HIS A 157 17.02 7.26 2.95
N SER A 158 16.25 8.22 3.45
CA SER A 158 14.93 8.55 2.94
C SER A 158 15.05 9.31 1.62
N TYR A 159 14.13 9.03 0.68
CA TYR A 159 14.14 9.55 -0.68
C TYR A 159 12.81 10.25 -0.98
N LEU A 160 12.86 11.56 -1.18
CA LEU A 160 11.70 12.39 -1.46
C LEU A 160 11.73 12.83 -2.93
N TYR A 161 10.72 12.42 -3.68
CA TYR A 161 10.55 12.79 -5.07
C TYR A 161 10.15 14.27 -5.24
N PRO A 162 10.13 14.79 -6.49
CA PRO A 162 9.85 16.21 -6.71
C PRO A 162 8.50 16.65 -6.11
N ASN A 163 8.49 17.90 -5.60
CA ASN A 163 7.28 18.58 -5.10
C ASN A 163 6.60 17.92 -3.89
N VAL A 164 7.31 17.12 -3.10
CA VAL A 164 6.83 16.66 -1.80
C VAL A 164 6.76 17.84 -0.84
N SER A 165 5.68 17.93 -0.06
CA SER A 165 5.49 18.94 0.98
C SER A 165 5.37 18.29 2.36
N ILE A 166 6.26 18.66 3.27
CA ILE A 166 6.23 18.25 4.67
C ILE A 166 6.01 19.48 5.53
N TYR A 167 4.91 19.53 6.25
CA TYR A 167 4.58 20.61 7.16
C TYR A 167 5.40 20.51 8.45
N SER A 168 5.42 21.62 9.23
CA SER A 168 6.21 21.73 10.45
C SER A 168 5.90 20.65 11.48
N ALA A 169 6.89 20.34 12.33
CA ALA A 169 6.80 19.39 13.44
C ALA A 169 6.44 17.94 13.03
N CYS A 170 6.78 17.52 11.82
CA CYS A 170 6.64 16.13 11.37
C CYS A 170 7.93 15.34 11.56
N HIS A 171 7.79 14.04 11.82
CA HIS A 171 8.89 13.10 11.96
C HIS A 171 8.81 12.02 10.90
N ILE A 172 9.82 11.95 10.04
CA ILE A 172 9.96 10.94 8.99
C ILE A 172 11.09 10.00 9.41
N GLY A 173 10.80 8.71 9.54
CA GLY A 173 11.78 7.67 9.85
C GLY A 173 12.82 7.47 8.75
N GLN A 174 13.55 6.37 8.84
CA GLN A 174 14.63 6.03 7.90
C GLN A 174 14.12 5.26 6.68
N ARG A 175 14.85 5.32 5.56
CA ARG A 175 14.61 4.55 4.33
C ARG A 175 13.21 4.72 3.75
N ASN A 176 12.57 5.83 4.04
CA ASN A 176 11.25 6.14 3.50
C ASN A 176 11.34 6.58 2.04
N ILE A 177 10.31 6.24 1.28
CA ILE A 177 10.13 6.67 -0.10
C ILE A 177 8.85 7.49 -0.17
N ILE A 178 8.97 8.75 -0.56
CA ILE A 178 7.81 9.64 -0.65
C ILE A 178 7.72 10.17 -2.08
N HIS A 179 6.66 9.78 -2.78
CA HIS A 179 6.47 10.11 -4.19
C HIS A 179 5.93 11.52 -4.41
N SER A 180 6.08 11.99 -5.64
CA SER A 180 5.79 13.38 -6.05
C SER A 180 4.40 13.86 -5.63
N GLY A 181 4.36 15.09 -5.16
CA GLY A 181 3.11 15.75 -4.77
C GLY A 181 2.47 15.24 -3.48
N ALA A 182 3.08 14.29 -2.78
CA ALA A 182 2.57 13.87 -1.48
C ALA A 182 2.66 15.02 -0.47
N VAL A 183 1.63 15.16 0.37
CA VAL A 183 1.52 16.20 1.40
C VAL A 183 1.42 15.54 2.76
N ILE A 184 2.35 15.87 3.65
CA ILE A 184 2.45 15.29 4.99
C ILE A 184 2.33 16.40 6.02
N GLY A 185 1.33 16.29 6.91
CA GLY A 185 1.14 17.21 8.03
C GLY A 185 0.29 18.44 7.71
N ALA A 186 -0.49 18.44 6.63
CA ALA A 186 -1.52 19.47 6.43
C ALA A 186 -2.57 19.42 7.54
N ASP A 187 -3.26 20.54 7.78
CA ASP A 187 -4.32 20.58 8.76
C ASP A 187 -5.44 19.57 8.43
N GLY A 188 -5.83 18.79 9.43
CA GLY A 188 -7.02 17.96 9.34
C GLY A 188 -8.31 18.78 9.27
N PHE A 189 -9.40 18.14 8.86
CA PHE A 189 -10.74 18.75 8.77
C PHE A 189 -11.37 18.82 10.17
N GLY A 190 -10.99 19.84 10.93
CA GLY A 190 -11.48 20.06 12.30
C GLY A 190 -12.27 21.37 12.37
N PHE A 191 -13.62 21.28 12.47
CA PHE A 191 -14.52 22.40 12.62
C PHE A 191 -15.64 22.09 13.61
N ALA A 192 -15.96 23.04 14.47
CA ALA A 192 -17.10 22.96 15.40
C ALA A 192 -18.23 23.83 14.87
N PRO A 193 -19.50 23.33 14.80
CA PRO A 193 -20.62 24.16 14.45
C PRO A 193 -20.95 25.10 15.61
N ASP A 194 -20.96 26.40 15.38
CA ASP A 194 -21.53 27.40 16.29
C ASP A 194 -22.87 27.87 15.73
N LEU A 195 -23.94 27.20 16.17
CA LEU A 195 -25.28 27.46 15.68
C LEU A 195 -25.83 28.83 16.16
N ALA A 196 -25.29 29.38 17.23
CA ALA A 196 -25.71 30.68 17.73
C ALA A 196 -25.21 31.83 16.84
N HIS A 197 -24.07 31.66 16.18
CA HIS A 197 -23.48 32.63 15.28
C HIS A 197 -23.54 32.21 13.81
N GLU A 198 -24.17 31.07 13.51
CA GLU A 198 -24.32 30.52 12.15
C GLU A 198 -22.97 30.34 11.43
N GLU A 199 -21.93 29.87 12.15
CA GLU A 199 -20.59 29.69 11.60
C GLU A 199 -19.95 28.33 11.94
N TRP A 200 -18.90 27.98 11.18
CA TRP A 200 -18.01 26.86 11.48
C TRP A 200 -16.71 27.39 12.08
N VAL A 201 -16.51 27.16 13.35
CA VAL A 201 -15.29 27.57 14.06
C VAL A 201 -14.19 26.55 13.81
N LYS A 202 -13.06 27.01 13.25
CA LYS A 202 -11.91 26.12 12.98
C LYS A 202 -11.27 25.67 14.32
N ILE A 203 -11.04 24.36 14.44
CA ILE A 203 -10.26 23.77 15.52
C ILE A 203 -8.79 23.76 15.07
N PRO A 204 -7.86 24.48 15.76
CA PRO A 204 -6.45 24.43 15.43
C PRO A 204 -5.90 23.00 15.47
N GLN A 205 -5.10 22.65 14.45
CA GLN A 205 -4.46 21.36 14.35
C GLN A 205 -2.99 21.52 14.76
N VAL A 206 -2.66 21.14 16.01
CA VAL A 206 -1.36 21.41 16.65
C VAL A 206 -0.48 20.17 16.79
N GLY A 207 -1.00 18.98 16.52
CA GLY A 207 -0.22 17.75 16.44
C GLY A 207 0.66 17.71 15.18
N GLY A 208 1.39 16.63 15.01
CA GLY A 208 2.24 16.37 13.85
C GLY A 208 1.84 15.11 13.11
N VAL A 209 2.76 14.65 12.27
CA VAL A 209 2.72 13.31 11.64
C VAL A 209 4.01 12.58 11.99
N ARG A 210 3.89 11.30 12.35
CA ARG A 210 5.02 10.40 12.53
C ARG A 210 4.95 9.26 11.52
N LEU A 211 5.95 9.18 10.64
CA LEU A 211 6.18 8.02 9.80
C LEU A 211 7.29 7.17 10.43
N GLY A 212 7.06 5.88 10.54
CA GLY A 212 8.07 4.91 10.93
C GLY A 212 9.14 4.72 9.85
N ASP A 213 9.92 3.66 9.98
CA ASP A 213 10.97 3.27 9.03
C ASP A 213 10.40 2.47 7.85
N ASP A 214 11.07 2.51 6.69
CA ASP A 214 10.73 1.72 5.50
C ASP A 214 9.30 1.95 4.98
N VAL A 215 8.70 3.11 5.24
CA VAL A 215 7.38 3.49 4.74
C VAL A 215 7.48 3.98 3.30
N GLU A 216 6.50 3.62 2.47
CA GLU A 216 6.38 4.17 1.12
C GLU A 216 5.05 4.89 0.97
N ILE A 217 5.10 6.14 0.50
CA ILE A 217 3.94 7.02 0.29
C ILE A 217 3.83 7.34 -1.18
N GLY A 218 2.71 6.99 -1.79
CA GLY A 218 2.40 7.20 -3.20
C GLY A 218 2.18 8.67 -3.57
N ALA A 219 2.16 8.92 -4.87
CA ALA A 219 2.01 10.27 -5.41
C ALA A 219 0.66 10.91 -5.03
N ASN A 220 0.69 12.19 -4.68
CA ASN A 220 -0.48 12.99 -4.29
C ASN A 220 -1.29 12.40 -3.10
N THR A 221 -0.70 11.56 -2.30
CA THR A 221 -1.28 11.08 -1.05
C THR A 221 -1.17 12.17 0.01
N CYS A 222 -2.27 12.40 0.76
CA CYS A 222 -2.33 13.35 1.85
C CYS A 222 -2.43 12.63 3.19
N ILE A 223 -1.57 13.03 4.14
CA ILE A 223 -1.60 12.57 5.54
C ILE A 223 -1.73 13.80 6.42
N ASP A 224 -2.93 13.98 7.00
CA ASP A 224 -3.21 15.12 7.84
C ASP A 224 -2.54 14.99 9.21
N ARG A 225 -2.13 16.12 9.78
CA ARG A 225 -1.66 16.17 11.16
C ARG A 225 -2.79 15.89 12.15
N GLY A 226 -2.44 15.41 13.33
CA GLY A 226 -3.43 15.27 14.36
C GLY A 226 -3.88 16.61 14.96
N ALA A 227 -5.06 16.62 15.56
CA ALA A 227 -5.59 17.83 16.19
C ALA A 227 -4.76 18.22 17.42
N MET A 228 -4.58 17.33 18.38
CA MET A 228 -3.76 17.53 19.59
C MET A 228 -2.65 16.50 19.74
N ALA A 229 -2.87 15.27 19.28
CA ALA A 229 -1.87 14.20 19.22
C ALA A 229 -1.50 13.93 17.76
N ASP A 230 -0.40 13.21 17.52
CA ASP A 230 0.09 12.95 16.18
C ASP A 230 -0.78 11.93 15.41
N THR A 231 -0.81 12.05 14.09
CA THR A 231 -1.16 10.97 13.17
C THR A 231 0.07 10.07 13.01
N VAL A 232 -0.09 8.74 13.10
CA VAL A 232 1.05 7.80 13.14
C VAL A 232 0.90 6.71 12.10
N ILE A 233 1.97 6.51 11.32
CA ILE A 233 2.10 5.44 10.34
C ILE A 233 3.25 4.54 10.78
N GLY A 234 2.96 3.27 11.05
CA GLY A 234 3.93 2.28 11.51
C GLY A 234 4.94 1.85 10.45
N ASP A 235 6.01 1.18 10.90
CA ASP A 235 7.10 0.73 10.04
C ASP A 235 6.63 -0.16 8.88
N GLY A 236 7.26 -0.01 7.73
CA GLY A 236 7.07 -0.86 6.56
C GLY A 236 5.73 -0.72 5.86
N CYS A 237 4.88 0.24 6.24
CA CYS A 237 3.62 0.50 5.57
C CYS A 237 3.84 0.90 4.10
N LYS A 238 2.93 0.46 3.21
CA LYS A 238 2.92 0.84 1.80
C LYS A 238 1.58 1.49 1.48
N ILE A 239 1.61 2.77 1.19
CA ILE A 239 0.43 3.59 0.93
C ILE A 239 0.53 4.08 -0.51
N ASP A 240 -0.43 3.70 -1.31
CA ASP A 240 -0.46 3.97 -2.75
C ASP A 240 -0.86 5.43 -3.05
N ASN A 241 -1.03 5.73 -4.31
CA ASN A 241 -1.33 7.07 -4.82
C ASN A 241 -2.74 7.53 -4.43
N LEU A 242 -2.91 8.84 -4.23
CA LEU A 242 -4.22 9.48 -4.01
C LEU A 242 -4.98 8.94 -2.78
N VAL A 243 -4.26 8.49 -1.76
CA VAL A 243 -4.85 8.07 -0.50
C VAL A 243 -5.03 9.28 0.42
N GLN A 244 -6.16 9.36 1.12
CA GLN A 244 -6.40 10.36 2.16
C GLN A 244 -6.38 9.71 3.54
N ILE A 245 -5.48 10.13 4.38
CA ILE A 245 -5.38 9.74 5.79
C ILE A 245 -5.67 10.98 6.64
N ALA A 246 -6.82 10.97 7.32
CA ALA A 246 -7.25 12.09 8.14
C ALA A 246 -6.52 12.16 9.49
N HIS A 247 -6.79 13.24 10.23
CA HIS A 247 -6.16 13.57 11.49
C HIS A 247 -6.28 12.46 12.56
N ASN A 248 -5.26 12.29 13.37
CA ASN A 248 -5.22 11.33 14.49
C ASN A 248 -5.40 9.86 14.11
N VAL A 249 -5.29 9.50 12.83
CA VAL A 249 -5.29 8.10 12.40
C VAL A 249 -4.01 7.42 12.87
N GLN A 250 -4.16 6.18 13.34
CA GLN A 250 -3.05 5.31 13.74
C GLN A 250 -3.03 4.08 12.84
N ILE A 251 -1.93 3.82 12.14
CA ILE A 251 -1.77 2.66 11.25
C ILE A 251 -0.63 1.79 11.77
N GLY A 252 -0.94 0.53 12.05
CA GLY A 252 0.00 -0.49 12.50
C GLY A 252 0.99 -0.88 11.40
N ARG A 253 2.12 -1.45 11.80
CA ARG A 253 3.25 -1.81 10.93
C ARG A 253 2.84 -2.75 9.78
N LEU A 254 3.53 -2.64 8.65
CA LEU A 254 3.40 -3.53 7.48
C LEU A 254 1.98 -3.58 6.88
N THR A 255 1.16 -2.58 7.14
CA THR A 255 -0.15 -2.43 6.52
C THR A 255 0.00 -1.83 5.13
N VAL A 256 -0.75 -2.37 4.17
CA VAL A 256 -0.76 -1.89 2.78
C VAL A 256 -2.12 -1.30 2.42
N ILE A 257 -2.12 -0.14 1.76
CA ILE A 257 -3.33 0.62 1.41
C ILE A 257 -3.23 0.97 -0.07
N ALA A 258 -4.17 0.46 -0.85
CA ALA A 258 -4.23 0.73 -2.29
C ALA A 258 -4.88 2.08 -2.60
N GLY A 259 -4.66 2.54 -3.82
CA GLY A 259 -5.00 3.89 -4.27
C GLY A 259 -6.46 4.31 -4.10
N LEU A 260 -6.68 5.62 -3.99
CA LEU A 260 -8.01 6.24 -3.83
C LEU A 260 -8.73 5.86 -2.52
N THR A 261 -8.07 5.24 -1.56
CA THR A 261 -8.65 4.91 -0.25
C THR A 261 -8.72 6.15 0.63
N ALA A 262 -9.83 6.30 1.38
CA ALA A 262 -10.02 7.36 2.36
C ALA A 262 -10.24 6.78 3.76
N ILE A 263 -9.48 7.29 4.74
CA ILE A 263 -9.56 6.89 6.14
C ILE A 263 -9.89 8.12 6.97
N ALA A 264 -11.06 8.12 7.60
CA ALA A 264 -11.53 9.24 8.41
C ALA A 264 -10.86 9.30 9.78
N GLY A 265 -10.94 10.48 10.41
CA GLY A 265 -10.17 10.83 11.60
C GLY A 265 -10.34 9.89 12.78
N SER A 266 -9.27 9.80 13.58
CA SER A 266 -9.21 9.01 14.83
C SER A 266 -9.49 7.50 14.65
N THR A 267 -9.29 6.97 13.45
CA THR A 267 -9.39 5.52 13.19
C THR A 267 -8.07 4.84 13.50
N GLU A 268 -8.13 3.69 14.16
CA GLU A 268 -7.00 2.82 14.48
C GLU A 268 -7.02 1.60 13.55
N ILE A 269 -5.99 1.43 12.73
CA ILE A 269 -5.82 0.27 11.85
C ILE A 269 -4.68 -0.57 12.38
N GLY A 270 -4.92 -1.86 12.56
CA GLY A 270 -3.93 -2.82 13.03
C GLY A 270 -2.77 -3.04 12.07
N SER A 271 -1.88 -3.94 12.46
CA SER A 271 -0.71 -4.35 11.68
C SER A 271 -1.05 -5.39 10.61
N PHE A 272 -0.27 -5.44 9.52
CA PHE A 272 -0.42 -6.42 8.45
C PHE A 272 -1.79 -6.40 7.75
N CYS A 273 -2.53 -5.31 7.82
CA CYS A 273 -3.80 -5.17 7.10
C CYS A 273 -3.56 -4.94 5.61
N MET A 274 -4.52 -5.37 4.79
CA MET A 274 -4.55 -5.13 3.34
C MET A 274 -5.84 -4.40 2.98
N ILE A 275 -5.74 -3.13 2.57
CA ILE A 275 -6.89 -2.30 2.26
C ILE A 275 -6.94 -2.08 0.75
N GLY A 276 -7.98 -2.62 0.13
CA GLY A 276 -8.21 -2.52 -1.32
C GLY A 276 -8.55 -1.10 -1.75
N GLY A 277 -8.22 -0.77 -3.00
CA GLY A 277 -8.39 0.58 -3.55
C GLY A 277 -9.83 1.08 -3.55
N ALA A 278 -9.97 2.40 -3.55
CA ALA A 278 -11.26 3.10 -3.49
C ALA A 278 -12.15 2.70 -2.29
N SER A 279 -11.55 2.19 -1.22
CA SER A 279 -12.25 1.90 0.04
C SER A 279 -12.43 3.16 0.87
N SER A 280 -13.49 3.19 1.69
CA SER A 280 -13.77 4.29 2.63
C SER A 280 -13.95 3.74 4.04
N ILE A 281 -13.22 4.27 5.01
CA ILE A 281 -13.28 3.84 6.41
C ILE A 281 -13.78 5.01 7.25
N ALA A 282 -14.91 4.83 7.94
CA ALA A 282 -15.49 5.86 8.81
C ALA A 282 -14.59 6.15 10.01
N GLY A 283 -14.79 7.33 10.63
CA GLY A 283 -13.99 7.78 11.76
C GLY A 283 -14.23 7.02 13.05
N HIS A 284 -13.23 7.09 13.95
CA HIS A 284 -13.29 6.52 15.29
C HIS A 284 -13.48 4.99 15.34
N LEU A 285 -13.05 4.29 14.29
CA LEU A 285 -13.14 2.83 14.22
C LEU A 285 -11.83 2.17 14.67
N LYS A 286 -11.94 0.90 15.09
CA LYS A 286 -10.80 0.01 15.33
C LYS A 286 -10.87 -1.17 14.36
N ILE A 287 -9.80 -1.36 13.61
CA ILE A 287 -9.64 -2.43 12.64
C ILE A 287 -8.54 -3.37 13.16
N ALA A 288 -8.89 -4.59 13.47
CA ALA A 288 -7.97 -5.57 14.02
C ALA A 288 -6.86 -5.94 13.02
N ASP A 289 -5.75 -6.46 13.55
CA ASP A 289 -4.60 -6.91 12.76
C ASP A 289 -4.97 -7.90 11.65
N ARG A 290 -4.20 -7.93 10.57
CA ARG A 290 -4.35 -8.88 9.45
C ARG A 290 -5.71 -8.85 8.76
N THR A 291 -6.47 -7.77 8.93
CA THR A 291 -7.74 -7.58 8.23
C THR A 291 -7.50 -7.29 6.76
N THR A 292 -8.27 -7.94 5.89
CA THR A 292 -8.31 -7.66 4.46
C THR A 292 -9.62 -6.96 4.12
N ILE A 293 -9.55 -5.77 3.52
CA ILE A 293 -10.70 -5.01 3.04
C ILE A 293 -10.68 -5.05 1.52
N SER A 294 -11.74 -5.58 0.91
CA SER A 294 -11.86 -5.65 -0.56
C SER A 294 -12.01 -4.25 -1.15
N GLY A 295 -11.53 -4.05 -2.37
CA GLY A 295 -11.63 -2.75 -3.07
C GLY A 295 -13.07 -2.24 -3.17
N GLY A 296 -13.25 -0.92 -3.10
CA GLY A 296 -14.56 -0.27 -3.14
C GLY A 296 -15.43 -0.46 -1.89
N THR A 297 -14.87 -1.05 -0.83
CA THR A 297 -15.64 -1.36 0.40
C THR A 297 -15.76 -0.13 1.31
N THR A 298 -16.96 0.12 1.80
CA THR A 298 -17.22 1.11 2.86
C THR A 298 -17.33 0.41 4.22
N VAL A 299 -16.46 0.77 5.15
CA VAL A 299 -16.43 0.24 6.51
C VAL A 299 -17.03 1.27 7.46
N ILE A 300 -18.14 0.93 8.10
CA ILE A 300 -18.90 1.81 9.01
C ILE A 300 -18.93 1.32 10.45
N GLY A 301 -18.24 0.24 10.77
CA GLY A 301 -18.15 -0.33 12.11
C GLY A 301 -16.78 -0.94 12.37
N SER A 302 -16.40 -1.03 13.63
CA SER A 302 -15.12 -1.62 14.04
C SER A 302 -15.07 -3.12 13.76
N ILE A 303 -13.89 -3.62 13.41
CA ILE A 303 -13.60 -5.03 13.15
C ILE A 303 -12.72 -5.52 14.30
N GLN A 304 -13.30 -6.33 15.19
CA GLN A 304 -12.65 -6.75 16.43
C GLN A 304 -11.76 -7.99 16.29
N GLU A 305 -12.07 -8.85 15.31
CA GLU A 305 -11.38 -10.12 15.12
C GLU A 305 -10.28 -9.99 14.06
N SER A 306 -9.09 -10.49 14.39
CA SER A 306 -7.95 -10.49 13.48
C SER A 306 -8.16 -11.46 12.31
N GLY A 307 -7.61 -11.13 11.14
CA GLY A 307 -7.59 -11.99 9.96
C GLY A 307 -8.92 -12.03 9.18
N GLN A 308 -9.87 -11.16 9.49
CA GLN A 308 -11.15 -11.06 8.77
C GLN A 308 -10.95 -10.53 7.34
N GLN A 309 -11.80 -11.01 6.42
CA GLN A 309 -11.96 -10.43 5.09
C GLN A 309 -13.32 -9.74 4.99
N ILE A 310 -13.32 -8.45 4.69
CA ILE A 310 -14.52 -7.61 4.67
C ILE A 310 -14.80 -7.11 3.26
N THR A 311 -16.06 -7.22 2.85
CA THR A 311 -16.56 -6.73 1.56
C THR A 311 -17.95 -6.14 1.76
N SER A 312 -18.20 -4.93 1.26
CA SER A 312 -19.51 -4.26 1.34
C SER A 312 -20.03 -3.78 -0.02
N ILE A 313 -19.42 -4.23 -1.11
CA ILE A 313 -19.84 -3.85 -2.48
C ILE A 313 -20.99 -4.73 -2.95
N PHE A 314 -21.92 -4.12 -3.69
CA PHE A 314 -22.97 -4.86 -4.37
C PHE A 314 -22.39 -5.73 -5.50
N PRO A 315 -22.81 -7.00 -5.67
CA PRO A 315 -22.26 -7.87 -6.70
C PRO A 315 -22.40 -7.28 -8.10
N MET A 316 -21.35 -7.36 -8.91
CA MET A 316 -21.38 -6.99 -10.32
C MET A 316 -22.32 -7.93 -11.09
N MET A 317 -23.19 -7.36 -11.92
CA MET A 317 -24.09 -8.10 -12.78
C MET A 317 -24.48 -7.28 -14.02
N PRO A 318 -25.10 -7.87 -15.07
CA PRO A 318 -25.64 -7.11 -16.19
C PRO A 318 -26.61 -6.02 -15.71
N HIS A 319 -26.59 -4.85 -16.34
CA HIS A 319 -27.32 -3.67 -15.90
C HIS A 319 -28.81 -3.92 -15.65
N ARG A 320 -29.49 -4.62 -16.56
CA ARG A 320 -30.92 -4.97 -16.42
C ARG A 320 -31.23 -5.76 -15.15
N ASP A 321 -30.31 -6.64 -14.74
CA ASP A 321 -30.50 -7.44 -13.52
C ASP A 321 -30.13 -6.64 -12.28
N TRP A 322 -29.13 -5.73 -12.40
CA TRP A 322 -28.82 -4.78 -11.36
C TRP A 322 -30.00 -3.87 -11.03
N GLU A 323 -30.71 -3.30 -12.05
CA GLU A 323 -31.90 -2.49 -11.86
C GLU A 323 -33.01 -3.21 -11.08
N LYS A 324 -33.29 -4.49 -11.42
CA LYS A 324 -34.29 -5.31 -10.72
C LYS A 324 -33.89 -5.52 -9.25
N ASN A 325 -32.64 -5.88 -8.99
CA ASN A 325 -32.15 -6.09 -7.64
C ASN A 325 -32.12 -4.79 -6.82
N ALA A 326 -31.73 -3.66 -7.42
CA ALA A 326 -31.76 -2.36 -6.77
C ALA A 326 -33.19 -1.92 -6.38
N ALA A 327 -34.20 -2.25 -7.21
CA ALA A 327 -35.60 -2.00 -6.88
C ALA A 327 -36.08 -2.85 -5.70
N ILE A 328 -35.64 -4.11 -5.61
CA ILE A 328 -35.93 -4.99 -4.46
C ILE A 328 -35.29 -4.46 -3.19
N LEU A 329 -34.00 -4.02 -3.22
CA LEU A 329 -33.33 -3.45 -2.07
C LEU A 329 -34.10 -2.27 -1.44
N ARG A 330 -34.72 -1.41 -2.25
CA ARG A 330 -35.57 -0.31 -1.76
C ARG A 330 -36.80 -0.78 -1.00
N SER A 331 -37.25 -2.00 -1.19
CA SER A 331 -38.47 -2.57 -0.59
C SER A 331 -38.18 -3.63 0.49
N LEU A 332 -36.93 -3.84 0.90
CA LEU A 332 -36.55 -4.88 1.87
C LEU A 332 -37.33 -4.76 3.20
N ASP A 333 -37.54 -3.55 3.75
CA ASP A 333 -38.30 -3.40 4.98
C ASP A 333 -39.79 -3.81 4.80
N LYS A 334 -40.38 -3.47 3.65
CA LYS A 334 -41.74 -3.91 3.30
C LYS A 334 -41.80 -5.43 3.20
N MET A 335 -40.84 -6.05 2.52
CA MET A 335 -40.76 -7.52 2.40
C MET A 335 -40.59 -8.17 3.78
N ARG A 336 -39.72 -7.63 4.64
CA ARG A 336 -39.56 -8.11 6.03
C ARG A 336 -40.88 -8.09 6.81
N LYS A 337 -41.65 -7.02 6.68
CA LYS A 337 -42.99 -6.91 7.32
C LYS A 337 -43.96 -7.95 6.78
N GLN A 338 -43.99 -8.14 5.44
CA GLN A 338 -44.83 -9.15 4.81
C GLN A 338 -44.49 -10.57 5.25
N ILE A 339 -43.17 -10.90 5.34
CA ILE A 339 -42.72 -12.21 5.83
C ILE A 339 -43.21 -12.43 7.26
N LYS A 340 -43.04 -11.47 8.18
CA LYS A 340 -43.55 -11.57 9.58
C LYS A 340 -45.04 -11.77 9.66
N GLU A 341 -45.83 -11.11 8.79
CA GLU A 341 -47.26 -11.33 8.72
C GLU A 341 -47.62 -12.74 8.21
N LEU A 342 -46.88 -13.24 7.23
CA LEU A 342 -47.08 -14.60 6.73
C LEU A 342 -46.75 -15.66 7.77
N GLU A 343 -45.64 -15.49 8.50
CA GLU A 343 -45.24 -16.36 9.59
C GLU A 343 -46.30 -16.36 10.70
N LYS A 344 -46.86 -15.19 11.06
CA LYS A 344 -47.97 -15.10 12.03
C LYS A 344 -49.21 -15.82 11.56
N LYS A 345 -49.61 -15.71 10.30
CA LYS A 345 -50.73 -16.40 9.71
C LYS A 345 -50.51 -17.92 9.69
N LEU A 346 -49.30 -18.36 9.30
CA LEU A 346 -48.94 -19.77 9.28
C LEU A 346 -49.05 -20.43 10.68
N ASN A 347 -48.54 -19.74 11.71
CA ASN A 347 -48.63 -20.23 13.08
C ASN A 347 -50.02 -20.21 13.66
N GLN A 348 -50.99 -19.56 13.02
CA GLN A 348 -52.41 -19.57 13.38
C GLN A 348 -53.22 -20.62 12.68
N LEU A 349 -52.66 -21.33 11.67
CA LEU A 349 -53.31 -22.44 11.03
C LEU A 349 -53.36 -23.62 12.01
N PRO A 350 -54.52 -24.27 12.17
CA PRO A 350 -54.61 -25.46 13.01
C PRO A 350 -53.69 -26.55 12.46
N SER A 351 -52.87 -27.12 13.34
CA SER A 351 -52.07 -28.31 13.01
C SER A 351 -53.06 -29.37 12.49
N GLY A 352 -52.97 -29.66 11.19
CA GLY A 352 -53.85 -30.66 10.56
C GLY A 352 -53.82 -31.96 11.33
N SER A 353 -55.01 -32.40 11.77
CA SER A 353 -55.23 -33.73 12.32
C SER A 353 -54.61 -34.75 11.38
N GLN A 354 -53.66 -35.52 11.86
CA GLN A 354 -53.26 -36.76 11.27
C GLN A 354 -54.52 -37.59 11.15
N HIS A 355 -54.99 -37.79 9.93
CA HIS A 355 -56.00 -38.80 9.63
C HIS A 355 -55.31 -40.16 9.65
N GLU A 356 -55.88 -41.01 10.51
CA GLU A 356 -55.64 -42.45 10.63
C GLU A 356 -55.65 -43.21 9.31
#